data_4df5aea6b9a7a0b850eb6f9084a7be1e
#
_entry.id   4df5aea6b9a7a0b850eb6f9084a7be1e
#
_cell.length_a   1.000
_cell.length_b   1.000
_cell.length_c   1.000
_cell.angle_alpha   90.00
_cell.angle_beta   90.00
_cell.angle_gamma   90.00
#
_symmetry.space_group_name_H-M   'P 1'
#
loop_
_entity.id
_entity.type
_entity.pdbx_description
1 polymer ?
#
loop_
_entity_poly.entity_id
_entity_poly.type
_entity_poly.pdbx_seq_one_letter_code
_entity_poly.pdbx_strand_id
1 'polypeptide(L)'
;MIKYVLMNESHILPIAELEKCCFSDPWSVNSITSELNNPLSLWVVAVDGEELVGYVGSQSVLGWADMMNLAVAPEYRRKGIGEELVNQLIVHLLKNEVSCLTLEVRSSNEPAITLYEKMGFCEVGRRPNYYHNPKEDALILRKEWKV
;
A
#
# COMPACT_ATOMS: atom_id res chain seq x y z
N MET A 1 18.14 -8.65 7.65
CA MET A 1 17.70 -8.73 6.24
C MET A 1 16.20 -8.66 6.17
N ILE A 2 15.68 -7.80 5.30
CA ILE A 2 14.25 -7.62 5.14
C ILE A 2 13.68 -8.69 4.23
N LYS A 3 12.62 -9.36 4.67
CA LYS A 3 11.88 -10.33 3.86
C LYS A 3 10.51 -9.78 3.54
N TYR A 4 10.01 -10.08 2.35
CA TYR A 4 8.69 -9.63 1.87
C TYR A 4 7.83 -10.86 1.66
N VAL A 5 6.74 -10.98 2.43
CA VAL A 5 5.88 -12.16 2.41
C VAL A 5 4.41 -11.73 2.38
N LEU A 6 3.53 -12.64 1.97
CA LEU A 6 2.10 -12.37 2.03
C LEU A 6 1.63 -12.32 3.49
N MET A 7 0.65 -11.45 3.76
CA MET A 7 0.08 -11.30 5.09
C MET A 7 -0.58 -12.59 5.56
N ASN A 8 -0.38 -12.92 6.84
CA ASN A 8 -1.10 -14.00 7.51
C ASN A 8 -1.59 -13.51 8.87
N GLU A 9 -2.23 -14.40 9.63
CA GLU A 9 -2.82 -14.03 10.92
C GLU A 9 -1.83 -13.40 11.89
N SER A 10 -0.57 -13.85 11.89
CA SER A 10 0.45 -13.36 12.81
C SER A 10 0.80 -11.89 12.55
N HIS A 11 0.44 -11.35 11.40
CA HIS A 11 0.76 -9.97 11.02
C HIS A 11 -0.34 -8.97 11.41
N ILE A 12 -1.53 -9.43 11.78
CA ILE A 12 -2.68 -8.55 12.04
C ILE A 12 -2.39 -7.55 13.16
N LEU A 13 -1.97 -8.02 14.33
CA LEU A 13 -1.67 -7.13 15.45
C LEU A 13 -0.49 -6.20 15.16
N PRO A 14 0.63 -6.68 14.61
CA PRO A 14 1.72 -5.79 14.23
C PRO A 14 1.33 -4.72 13.20
N ILE A 15 0.47 -5.06 12.23
CA ILE A 15 -0.03 -4.06 11.27
C ILE A 15 -0.87 -3.01 12.01
N ALA A 16 -1.77 -3.43 12.90
CA ALA A 16 -2.60 -2.49 13.67
C ALA A 16 -1.74 -1.53 14.50
N GLU A 17 -0.67 -2.03 15.10
CA GLU A 17 0.25 -1.19 15.87
C GLU A 17 0.99 -0.19 14.97
N LEU A 18 1.44 -0.62 13.80
CA LEU A 18 2.11 0.25 12.85
C LEU A 18 1.15 1.32 12.32
N GLU A 19 -0.12 0.98 12.09
CA GLU A 19 -1.16 1.91 11.68
C GLU A 19 -1.31 3.05 12.69
N LYS A 20 -1.34 2.72 13.98
CA LYS A 20 -1.44 3.73 15.04
C LYS A 20 -0.26 4.67 15.05
N CYS A 21 0.92 4.17 14.68
CA CYS A 21 2.15 4.93 14.64
C CYS A 21 2.18 5.90 13.45
N CYS A 22 1.58 5.51 12.33
CA CYS A 22 1.72 6.21 11.05
C CYS A 22 0.53 7.08 10.67
N PHE A 23 -0.67 6.79 11.18
CA PHE A 23 -1.90 7.44 10.72
C PHE A 23 -2.75 7.94 11.87
N SER A 24 -3.41 9.09 11.64
CA SER A 24 -4.34 9.67 12.62
C SER A 24 -5.67 8.91 12.70
N ASP A 25 -6.01 8.18 11.62
CA ASP A 25 -7.24 7.37 11.55
C ASP A 25 -6.84 5.94 11.17
N PRO A 26 -6.25 5.19 12.11
CA PRO A 26 -5.70 3.87 11.80
C PRO A 26 -6.78 2.82 11.57
N TRP A 27 -6.46 1.84 10.73
CA TRP A 27 -7.30 0.67 10.54
C TRP A 27 -7.36 -0.13 11.83
N SER A 28 -8.54 -0.63 12.16
CA SER A 28 -8.74 -1.47 13.34
C SER A 28 -8.29 -2.91 13.07
N VAL A 29 -8.07 -3.65 14.16
CA VAL A 29 -7.80 -5.10 14.08
C VAL A 29 -8.90 -5.80 13.29
N ASN A 30 -10.15 -5.44 13.53
CA ASN A 30 -11.29 -6.06 12.83
C ASN A 30 -11.24 -5.78 11.32
N SER A 31 -10.91 -4.56 10.92
CA SER A 31 -10.80 -4.21 9.50
C SER A 31 -9.66 -4.97 8.82
N ILE A 32 -8.51 -5.08 9.48
CA ILE A 32 -7.37 -5.81 8.94
C ILE A 32 -7.70 -7.30 8.83
N THR A 33 -8.37 -7.86 9.84
CA THR A 33 -8.81 -9.25 9.83
C THR A 33 -9.76 -9.50 8.65
N SER A 34 -10.70 -8.58 8.40
CA SER A 34 -11.61 -8.68 7.26
C SER A 34 -10.85 -8.72 5.93
N GLU A 35 -9.77 -7.93 5.81
CA GLU A 35 -8.94 -7.93 4.61
C GLU A 35 -8.25 -9.28 4.42
N LEU A 36 -7.73 -9.88 5.48
CA LEU A 36 -7.08 -11.19 5.40
C LEU A 36 -8.05 -12.26 4.86
N ASN A 37 -9.31 -12.16 5.23
CA ASN A 37 -10.36 -13.12 4.86
C ASN A 37 -11.09 -12.76 3.57
N ASN A 38 -10.75 -11.63 2.95
CA ASN A 38 -11.40 -11.17 1.72
C ASN A 38 -10.66 -11.71 0.49
N PRO A 39 -11.33 -12.53 -0.35
CA PRO A 39 -10.66 -13.12 -1.53
C PRO A 39 -10.22 -12.08 -2.56
N LEU A 40 -10.73 -10.84 -2.50
CA LEU A 40 -10.32 -9.75 -3.39
C LEU A 40 -9.06 -9.04 -2.90
N SER A 41 -8.65 -9.29 -1.66
CA SER A 41 -7.52 -8.58 -1.03
C SER A 41 -6.20 -9.31 -1.25
N LEU A 42 -5.14 -8.52 -1.40
CA LEU A 42 -3.78 -9.03 -1.46
C LEU A 42 -2.88 -8.04 -0.71
N TRP A 43 -2.28 -8.50 0.37
CA TRP A 43 -1.41 -7.69 1.22
C TRP A 43 -0.03 -8.33 1.33
N VAL A 44 1.01 -7.49 1.21
CA VAL A 44 2.40 -7.90 1.35
C VAL A 44 2.97 -7.19 2.58
N VAL A 45 3.73 -7.92 3.39
CA VAL A 45 4.38 -7.35 4.57
C VAL A 45 5.88 -7.45 4.44
N ALA A 46 6.58 -6.48 5.03
CA ALA A 46 8.04 -6.47 5.15
C ALA A 46 8.38 -6.78 6.59
N VAL A 47 9.22 -7.79 6.80
CA VAL A 47 9.63 -8.20 8.14
C VAL A 47 11.15 -8.22 8.25
N ASP A 48 11.67 -7.77 9.38
CA ASP A 48 13.08 -7.83 9.72
C ASP A 48 13.19 -8.79 10.90
N GLY A 49 13.58 -10.04 10.62
CA GLY A 49 13.48 -11.10 11.62
C GLY A 49 12.02 -11.34 11.98
N GLU A 50 11.66 -11.13 13.24
CA GLU A 50 10.29 -11.27 13.71
C GLU A 50 9.53 -9.95 13.77
N GLU A 51 10.20 -8.83 13.44
CA GLU A 51 9.61 -7.50 13.52
C GLU A 51 8.98 -7.11 12.19
N LEU A 52 7.69 -6.74 12.21
CA LEU A 52 7.03 -6.20 11.04
C LEU A 52 7.40 -4.73 10.90
N VAL A 53 7.98 -4.37 9.76
CA VAL A 53 8.52 -3.01 9.54
C VAL A 53 7.79 -2.24 8.46
N GLY A 54 6.89 -2.91 7.73
CA GLY A 54 6.09 -2.24 6.71
C GLY A 54 5.07 -3.18 6.10
N TYR A 55 4.14 -2.61 5.34
CA TYR A 55 3.14 -3.39 4.61
C TYR A 55 2.52 -2.56 3.51
N VAL A 56 1.93 -3.24 2.53
CA VAL A 56 1.09 -2.64 1.49
C VAL A 56 -0.14 -3.50 1.32
N GLY A 57 -1.31 -2.88 1.22
CA GLY A 57 -2.56 -3.59 1.03
C GLY A 57 -3.26 -3.16 -0.24
N SER A 58 -3.94 -4.11 -0.88
CA SER A 58 -4.70 -3.86 -2.10
C SER A 58 -5.95 -4.72 -2.17
N GLN A 59 -6.89 -4.28 -3.00
CA GLN A 59 -8.04 -5.08 -3.42
C GLN A 59 -8.13 -5.01 -4.93
N SER A 60 -8.55 -6.11 -5.55
CA SER A 60 -8.69 -6.14 -7.02
C SER A 60 -10.04 -6.70 -7.43
N VAL A 61 -10.60 -6.13 -8.51
CA VAL A 61 -11.85 -6.57 -9.11
C VAL A 61 -11.66 -6.55 -10.63
N LEU A 62 -11.97 -7.67 -11.27
CA LEU A 62 -11.92 -7.78 -12.74
C LEU A 62 -10.59 -7.33 -13.35
N GLY A 63 -9.47 -7.65 -12.70
CA GLY A 63 -8.15 -7.33 -13.22
C GLY A 63 -7.64 -5.94 -12.89
N TRP A 64 -8.38 -5.18 -12.08
CA TRP A 64 -8.02 -3.82 -11.67
C TRP A 64 -7.80 -3.79 -10.16
N ALA A 65 -6.65 -3.34 -9.72
CA ALA A 65 -6.33 -3.27 -8.29
C ALA A 65 -6.29 -1.84 -7.80
N ASP A 66 -6.73 -1.64 -6.56
CA ASP A 66 -6.60 -0.38 -5.84
C ASP A 66 -5.70 -0.61 -4.64
N MET A 67 -4.70 0.26 -4.46
CA MET A 67 -3.89 0.25 -3.24
C MET A 67 -4.70 0.88 -2.13
N MET A 68 -4.88 0.12 -1.03
CA MET A 68 -5.66 0.58 0.12
C MET A 68 -4.81 1.38 1.09
N ASN A 69 -3.59 0.90 1.35
CA ASN A 69 -2.70 1.58 2.28
C ASN A 69 -1.27 1.08 2.11
N LEU A 70 -0.31 1.93 2.51
CA LEU A 70 1.11 1.61 2.50
C LEU A 70 1.74 2.30 3.70
N ALA A 71 2.49 1.57 4.50
CA ALA A 71 3.21 2.15 5.63
C ALA A 71 4.55 1.48 5.84
N VAL A 72 5.53 2.27 6.29
CA VAL A 72 6.85 1.79 6.70
C VAL A 72 7.15 2.41 8.06
N ALA A 73 7.66 1.60 8.99
CA ALA A 73 8.02 2.08 10.32
C ALA A 73 9.01 3.25 10.22
N PRO A 74 8.86 4.30 11.05
CA PRO A 74 9.68 5.50 10.90
C PRO A 74 11.19 5.24 10.87
N GLU A 75 11.68 4.32 11.71
CA GLU A 75 13.11 4.01 11.78
C GLU A 75 13.62 3.21 10.59
N TYR A 76 12.73 2.71 9.75
CA TYR A 76 13.06 1.95 8.53
C TYR A 76 12.82 2.74 7.24
N ARG A 77 12.44 4.01 7.35
CA ARG A 77 12.20 4.85 6.17
C ARG A 77 13.50 5.22 5.47
N ARG A 78 13.41 5.62 4.19
CA ARG A 78 14.53 6.00 3.34
C ARG A 78 15.51 4.86 3.05
N LYS A 79 15.02 3.61 3.14
CA LYS A 79 15.82 2.41 2.85
C LYS A 79 15.26 1.63 1.65
N GLY A 80 14.29 2.21 0.94
CA GLY A 80 13.70 1.58 -0.23
C GLY A 80 12.66 0.51 0.07
N ILE A 81 12.22 0.37 1.34
CA ILE A 81 11.26 -0.66 1.71
C ILE A 81 9.89 -0.40 1.08
N GLY A 82 9.43 0.86 1.09
CA GLY A 82 8.14 1.21 0.48
C GLY A 82 8.11 0.89 -1.01
N GLU A 83 9.18 1.23 -1.73
CA GLU A 83 9.31 0.92 -3.15
C GLU A 83 9.29 -0.59 -3.38
N GLU A 84 10.03 -1.34 -2.58
CA GLU A 84 10.09 -2.79 -2.73
C GLU A 84 8.75 -3.46 -2.39
N LEU A 85 8.03 -2.94 -1.40
CA LEU A 85 6.68 -3.43 -1.07
C LEU A 85 5.75 -3.30 -2.28
N VAL A 86 5.77 -2.15 -2.96
CA VAL A 86 4.95 -1.94 -4.14
C VAL A 86 5.39 -2.85 -5.28
N ASN A 87 6.69 -3.04 -5.48
CA ASN A 87 7.21 -3.97 -6.49
C ASN A 87 6.77 -5.41 -6.21
N GLN A 88 6.85 -5.85 -4.96
CA GLN A 88 6.40 -7.19 -4.58
C GLN A 88 4.88 -7.35 -4.78
N LEU A 89 4.12 -6.31 -4.44
CA LEU A 89 2.68 -6.32 -4.68
C LEU A 89 2.39 -6.51 -6.17
N ILE A 90 3.06 -5.77 -7.04
CA ILE A 90 2.86 -5.87 -8.49
C ILE A 90 3.20 -7.27 -8.99
N VAL A 91 4.28 -7.89 -8.49
CA VAL A 91 4.64 -9.27 -8.85
C VAL A 91 3.50 -10.23 -8.53
N HIS A 92 2.90 -10.12 -7.33
CA HIS A 92 1.78 -10.97 -6.94
C HIS A 92 0.52 -10.66 -7.76
N LEU A 93 0.25 -9.39 -8.04
CA LEU A 93 -0.91 -9.00 -8.85
C LEU A 93 -0.80 -9.57 -10.27
N LEU A 94 0.40 -9.55 -10.86
CA LEU A 94 0.65 -10.15 -12.17
C LEU A 94 0.31 -11.63 -12.18
N LYS A 95 0.69 -12.36 -11.14
CA LYS A 95 0.39 -13.80 -11.01
C LYS A 95 -1.10 -14.07 -10.91
N ASN A 96 -1.90 -13.09 -10.51
CA ASN A 96 -3.34 -13.21 -10.38
C ASN A 96 -4.09 -12.52 -11.53
N GLU A 97 -3.40 -12.30 -12.65
CA GLU A 97 -3.98 -11.75 -13.88
C GLU A 97 -4.56 -10.33 -13.70
N VAL A 98 -4.01 -9.58 -12.76
CA VAL A 98 -4.34 -8.17 -12.58
C VAL A 98 -3.46 -7.34 -13.51
N SER A 99 -4.04 -6.36 -14.21
CA SER A 99 -3.35 -5.59 -15.24
C SER A 99 -3.03 -4.16 -14.86
N CYS A 100 -3.52 -3.66 -13.73
CA CYS A 100 -3.18 -2.31 -13.29
C CYS A 100 -3.32 -2.13 -11.79
N LEU A 101 -2.62 -1.13 -11.26
CA LEU A 101 -2.68 -0.73 -9.86
C LEU A 101 -2.90 0.78 -9.81
N THR A 102 -3.94 1.19 -9.09
CA THR A 102 -4.29 2.61 -8.90
C THR A 102 -4.13 2.95 -7.43
N LEU A 103 -3.66 4.16 -7.15
CA LEU A 103 -3.51 4.65 -5.78
C LEU A 103 -3.88 6.13 -5.70
N GLU A 104 -4.14 6.60 -4.48
CA GLU A 104 -4.38 7.99 -4.20
C GLU A 104 -3.28 8.51 -3.30
N VAL A 105 -2.84 9.75 -3.55
CA VAL A 105 -1.77 10.39 -2.77
C VAL A 105 -2.13 11.85 -2.59
N ARG A 106 -1.79 12.42 -1.41
CA ARG A 106 -2.01 13.84 -1.17
C ARG A 106 -1.26 14.67 -2.21
N SER A 107 -1.92 15.68 -2.76
CA SER A 107 -1.34 16.52 -3.82
C SER A 107 -0.05 17.21 -3.38
N SER A 108 0.14 17.42 -2.09
CA SER A 108 1.36 18.06 -1.55
C SER A 108 2.48 17.07 -1.23
N ASN A 109 2.21 15.78 -1.35
CA ASN A 109 3.21 14.76 -0.98
C ASN A 109 4.20 14.52 -2.13
N GLU A 110 5.07 15.52 -2.35
CA GLU A 110 6.07 15.49 -3.42
C GLU A 110 6.98 14.25 -3.40
N PRO A 111 7.52 13.84 -2.23
CA PRO A 111 8.37 12.65 -2.22
C PRO A 111 7.67 11.39 -2.70
N ALA A 112 6.42 11.18 -2.30
CA ALA A 112 5.64 10.02 -2.72
C ALA A 112 5.31 10.10 -4.21
N ILE A 113 4.87 11.26 -4.68
CA ILE A 113 4.54 11.45 -6.10
C ILE A 113 5.77 11.15 -6.97
N THR A 114 6.93 11.70 -6.59
CA THR A 114 8.17 11.49 -7.31
C THR A 114 8.53 10.01 -7.36
N LEU A 115 8.39 9.31 -6.22
CA LEU A 115 8.67 7.88 -6.16
C LEU A 115 7.77 7.09 -7.11
N TYR A 116 6.46 7.34 -7.04
CA TYR A 116 5.52 6.60 -7.88
C TYR A 116 5.72 6.89 -9.37
N GLU A 117 6.02 8.15 -9.73
CA GLU A 117 6.32 8.48 -11.12
C GLU A 117 7.59 7.75 -11.60
N LYS A 118 8.60 7.68 -10.75
CA LYS A 118 9.82 6.92 -11.04
C LYS A 118 9.51 5.44 -11.28
N MET A 119 8.52 4.90 -10.56
CA MET A 119 8.10 3.51 -10.71
C MET A 119 7.19 3.26 -11.91
N GLY A 120 6.84 4.31 -12.65
CA GLY A 120 6.03 4.19 -13.85
C GLY A 120 4.56 4.51 -13.68
N PHE A 121 4.16 5.07 -12.53
CA PHE A 121 2.80 5.52 -12.31
C PHE A 121 2.59 6.87 -13.00
N CYS A 122 1.39 7.09 -13.54
CA CYS A 122 1.00 8.35 -14.19
C CYS A 122 -0.27 8.89 -13.55
N GLU A 123 -0.39 10.20 -13.49
CA GLU A 123 -1.60 10.83 -13.00
C GLU A 123 -2.76 10.59 -13.99
N VAL A 124 -3.86 10.06 -13.50
CA VAL A 124 -5.06 9.79 -14.31
C VAL A 124 -6.27 10.57 -13.83
N GLY A 125 -6.19 11.24 -12.69
CA GLY A 125 -7.30 12.03 -12.18
C GLY A 125 -6.96 12.70 -10.86
N ARG A 126 -7.96 13.36 -10.30
CA ARG A 126 -7.84 14.08 -9.03
C ARG A 126 -9.18 14.03 -8.31
N ARG A 127 -9.15 13.81 -7.00
CA ARG A 127 -10.33 13.87 -6.14
C ARG A 127 -10.24 15.12 -5.28
N PRO A 128 -11.03 16.17 -5.55
CA PRO A 128 -11.00 17.39 -4.74
C PRO A 128 -11.45 17.12 -3.30
N ASN A 129 -10.74 17.69 -2.34
CA ASN A 129 -11.09 17.64 -0.92
C ASN A 129 -11.24 16.22 -0.37
N TYR A 130 -10.47 15.27 -0.89
CA TYR A 130 -10.56 13.87 -0.50
C TYR A 130 -10.03 13.60 0.91
N TYR A 131 -8.94 14.27 1.28
CA TYR A 131 -8.33 14.11 2.61
C TYR A 131 -8.84 15.14 3.60
N HIS A 132 -8.80 14.76 4.88
CA HIS A 132 -9.10 15.64 6.01
C HIS A 132 -7.89 15.71 6.94
N ASN A 133 -7.77 16.77 7.75
CA ASN A 133 -6.73 16.93 8.76
C ASN A 133 -5.30 16.85 8.22
N PRO A 134 -4.86 17.72 7.28
CA PRO A 134 -5.60 18.84 6.71
C PRO A 134 -6.41 18.44 5.48
N LYS A 135 -7.35 19.30 5.11
CA LYS A 135 -8.16 19.14 3.90
C LYS A 135 -7.27 19.34 2.69
N GLU A 136 -7.31 18.40 1.78
CA GLU A 136 -6.42 18.39 0.64
C GLU A 136 -6.95 17.50 -0.47
N ASP A 137 -6.61 17.82 -1.73
CA ASP A 137 -6.94 16.98 -2.87
C ASP A 137 -6.10 15.72 -2.89
N ALA A 138 -6.64 14.66 -3.48
CA ALA A 138 -5.88 13.47 -3.83
C ALA A 138 -5.56 13.47 -5.31
N LEU A 139 -4.32 13.15 -5.66
CA LEU A 139 -3.98 12.77 -7.03
C LEU A 139 -4.26 11.28 -7.18
N ILE A 140 -4.82 10.89 -8.31
CA ILE A 140 -5.02 9.48 -8.63
C ILE A 140 -3.92 9.08 -9.60
N LEU A 141 -3.08 8.14 -9.19
CA LEU A 141 -1.96 7.64 -9.97
C LEU A 141 -2.22 6.18 -10.35
N ARG A 142 -1.83 5.81 -11.56
CA ARG A 142 -2.05 4.46 -12.07
C ARG A 142 -0.84 3.96 -12.83
N LYS A 143 -0.51 2.70 -12.63
CA LYS A 143 0.45 1.97 -13.43
C LYS A 143 -0.26 0.80 -14.10
N GLU A 144 -0.06 0.64 -15.39
CA GLU A 144 -0.63 -0.45 -16.18
C GLU A 144 0.49 -1.31 -16.76
N TRP A 145 0.20 -2.59 -16.94
CA TRP A 145 1.13 -3.54 -17.55
C TRP A 145 0.34 -4.59 -18.31
N LYS A 146 1.03 -5.38 -19.12
CA LYS A 146 0.39 -6.46 -19.87
C LYS A 146 0.40 -7.75 -19.08
N VAL A 147 -0.68 -8.48 -19.13
CA VAL A 147 -0.81 -9.81 -18.53
C VAL A 147 -0.77 -10.91 -19.59
#